data_2637cde46d559b2b3d39164f9609c9e1
#
_entry.id   2637cde46d559b2b3d39164f9609c9e1
#
_cell.length_a   1.000
_cell.length_b   1.000
_cell.length_c   1.000
_cell.angle_alpha   90.00
_cell.angle_beta   90.00
_cell.angle_gamma   90.00
#
_symmetry.space_group_name_H-M   'P 1'
#
loop_
_entity.id
_entity.type
_entity.pdbx_description
1 polymer ?
#
loop_
_entity_poly.entity_id
_entity_poly.type
_entity_poly.pdbx_seq_one_letter_code
_entity_poly.pdbx_strand_id
1 'polypeptide(L)'
;MLKVNNISIQFGSEKVLHRFSCRVEKGAFACIIGKSGCGKTSLLKALIGLVPFYEGSIAVEDVQMNESICNIVRKRTAYLPQELSFPSEDVLDLVSQTLRIGGVRNVRAYLTQLEYNFRALGLDIELLDRRMVEISGGQRQRIMLATIALLDKDIWLLDEPTAALDKESRDLVIDFLIAQMNHGKTIVTVSHDAEFAARCSVLIPIG
;
A
#
# COMPACT_ATOMS: atom_id res chain seq x y z
N MET A 1 13.67 4.48 -5.73
CA MET A 1 13.95 5.45 -4.69
C MET A 1 12.93 6.58 -4.72
N LEU A 2 12.38 6.93 -3.56
CA LEU A 2 11.41 8.03 -3.39
C LEU A 2 12.10 9.17 -2.65
N LYS A 3 12.00 10.40 -3.15
CA LYS A 3 12.50 11.61 -2.49
C LYS A 3 11.35 12.60 -2.31
N VAL A 4 11.17 13.09 -1.12
CA VAL A 4 10.21 14.14 -0.74
C VAL A 4 11.01 15.30 -0.17
N ASN A 5 10.88 16.49 -0.74
CA ASN A 5 11.62 17.67 -0.32
C ASN A 5 10.66 18.80 0.04
N ASN A 6 10.61 19.16 1.32
CA ASN A 6 9.89 20.31 1.86
C ASN A 6 8.43 20.41 1.40
N ILE A 7 7.72 19.28 1.26
CA ILE A 7 6.33 19.32 0.84
C ILE A 7 5.43 19.85 1.95
N SER A 8 4.44 20.63 1.54
CA SER A 8 3.38 21.13 2.41
C SER A 8 2.02 20.80 1.79
N ILE A 9 1.12 20.20 2.59
CA ILE A 9 -0.22 19.79 2.18
C ILE A 9 -1.23 20.56 3.05
N GLN A 10 -2.27 21.08 2.39
CA GLN A 10 -3.34 21.84 3.03
C GLN A 10 -4.69 21.47 2.45
N PHE A 11 -5.72 21.39 3.29
CA PHE A 11 -7.12 21.23 2.91
C PHE A 11 -7.92 22.43 3.43
N GLY A 12 -8.41 23.27 2.53
CA GLY A 12 -9.01 24.55 2.94
C GLY A 12 -8.02 25.41 3.72
N SER A 13 -8.33 25.75 4.96
CA SER A 13 -7.46 26.51 5.87
C SER A 13 -6.56 25.65 6.75
N GLU A 14 -6.79 24.32 6.78
CA GLU A 14 -6.07 23.39 7.64
C GLU A 14 -4.78 22.89 6.98
N LYS A 15 -3.64 23.18 7.62
CA LYS A 15 -2.32 22.63 7.22
C LYS A 15 -2.14 21.27 7.84
N VAL A 16 -2.12 20.24 7.00
CA VAL A 16 -2.00 18.85 7.43
C VAL A 16 -0.54 18.38 7.45
N LEU A 17 0.29 18.92 6.54
CA LEU A 17 1.72 18.64 6.47
C LEU A 17 2.48 19.93 6.18
N HIS A 18 3.57 20.19 6.91
CA HIS A 18 4.34 21.41 6.73
C HIS A 18 5.83 21.11 6.53
N ARG A 19 6.36 21.51 5.35
CA ARG A 19 7.78 21.39 4.95
C ARG A 19 8.42 20.04 5.28
N PHE A 20 7.68 18.98 5.02
CA PHE A 20 8.12 17.62 5.30
C PHE A 20 9.11 17.13 4.24
N SER A 21 10.17 16.48 4.68
CA SER A 21 11.17 15.87 3.82
C SER A 21 11.49 14.45 4.28
N CYS A 22 11.56 13.52 3.33
CA CYS A 22 12.04 12.17 3.59
C CYS A 22 12.64 11.53 2.34
N ARG A 23 13.34 10.42 2.55
CA ARG A 23 13.91 9.62 1.48
C ARG A 23 13.72 8.14 1.79
N VAL A 24 13.28 7.38 0.77
CA VAL A 24 13.17 5.93 0.84
C VAL A 24 14.02 5.35 -0.30
N GLU A 25 14.95 4.50 0.04
CA GLU A 25 15.81 3.83 -0.94
C GLU A 25 15.05 2.69 -1.64
N LYS A 26 15.53 2.30 -2.82
CA LYS A 26 15.00 1.15 -3.54
C LYS A 26 15.18 -0.13 -2.72
N GLY A 27 14.15 -0.95 -2.63
CA GLY A 27 14.16 -2.19 -1.85
C GLY A 27 14.05 -1.99 -0.34
N ALA A 28 13.77 -0.78 0.15
CA ALA A 28 13.53 -0.55 1.56
C ALA A 28 12.06 -0.86 1.96
N PHE A 29 11.89 -1.30 3.20
CA PHE A 29 10.59 -1.37 3.87
C PHE A 29 10.51 -0.25 4.90
N ALA A 30 9.88 0.86 4.51
CA ALA A 30 9.77 2.07 5.30
C ALA A 30 8.39 2.18 5.97
N CYS A 31 8.37 2.60 7.24
CA CYS A 31 7.15 2.90 7.97
C CYS A 31 7.09 4.38 8.36
N ILE A 32 6.04 5.07 7.93
CA ILE A 32 5.71 6.43 8.33
C ILE A 32 4.94 6.36 9.64
N ILE A 33 5.49 6.94 10.69
CA ILE A 33 4.93 6.94 12.04
C ILE A 33 4.57 8.34 12.48
N GLY A 34 3.53 8.49 13.30
CA GLY A 34 3.09 9.77 13.85
C GLY A 34 1.68 9.70 14.42
N LYS A 35 1.24 10.76 15.08
CA LYS A 35 -0.10 10.85 15.68
C LYS A 35 -1.21 10.73 14.62
N SER A 36 -2.42 10.35 15.05
CA SER A 36 -3.59 10.39 14.17
C SER A 36 -3.81 11.83 13.66
N GLY A 37 -4.17 11.99 12.40
CA GLY A 37 -4.41 13.30 11.78
C GLY A 37 -3.18 14.08 11.33
N CYS A 38 -1.93 13.64 11.60
CA CYS A 38 -0.72 14.36 11.21
C CYS A 38 -0.34 14.29 9.72
N GLY A 39 -1.21 13.77 8.86
CA GLY A 39 -1.00 13.79 7.40
C GLY A 39 -0.35 12.56 6.77
N LYS A 40 -0.22 11.44 7.47
CA LYS A 40 0.40 10.21 6.95
C LYS A 40 -0.28 9.69 5.67
N THR A 41 -1.59 9.48 5.72
CA THR A 41 -2.41 9.09 4.55
C THR A 41 -2.33 10.12 3.42
N SER A 42 -2.32 11.41 3.76
CA SER A 42 -2.20 12.50 2.78
C SER A 42 -0.84 12.45 2.07
N LEU A 43 0.23 12.14 2.81
CA LEU A 43 1.56 11.93 2.24
C LEU A 43 1.57 10.74 1.26
N LEU A 44 1.03 9.57 1.66
CA LEU A 44 0.94 8.41 0.74
C LEU A 44 0.18 8.76 -0.54
N LYS A 45 -0.96 9.45 -0.40
CA LYS A 45 -1.77 9.90 -1.55
C LYS A 45 -1.03 10.92 -2.41
N ALA A 46 -0.22 11.81 -1.82
CA ALA A 46 0.59 12.77 -2.57
C ALA A 46 1.69 12.07 -3.37
N LEU A 47 2.29 10.97 -2.85
CA LEU A 47 3.29 10.16 -3.56
C LEU A 47 2.79 9.57 -4.89
N ILE A 48 1.49 9.43 -5.07
CA ILE A 48 0.86 8.96 -6.33
C ILE A 48 0.03 10.06 -7.02
N GLY A 49 0.15 11.30 -6.56
CA GLY A 49 -0.54 12.45 -7.14
C GLY A 49 -2.06 12.42 -6.98
N LEU A 50 -2.60 11.78 -5.94
CA LEU A 50 -4.03 11.82 -5.58
C LEU A 50 -4.37 13.00 -4.66
N VAL A 51 -3.37 13.53 -3.96
CA VAL A 51 -3.49 14.74 -3.13
C VAL A 51 -2.46 15.74 -3.62
N PRO A 52 -2.88 16.97 -3.94
CA PRO A 52 -1.96 18.03 -4.34
C PRO A 52 -1.16 18.53 -3.12
N PHE A 53 0.05 19.00 -3.37
CA PHE A 53 0.85 19.78 -2.43
C PHE A 53 1.14 21.15 -3.04
N TYR A 54 1.23 22.18 -2.21
CA TYR A 54 1.38 23.55 -2.68
C TYR A 54 2.83 24.08 -2.57
N GLU A 55 3.71 23.36 -1.88
CA GLU A 55 5.12 23.71 -1.69
C GLU A 55 5.99 22.44 -1.76
N GLY A 56 7.22 22.57 -2.24
CA GLY A 56 8.18 21.49 -2.29
C GLY A 56 8.15 20.65 -3.56
N SER A 57 8.72 19.46 -3.49
CA SER A 57 8.79 18.53 -4.61
C SER A 57 8.79 17.06 -4.18
N ILE A 58 8.27 16.20 -5.04
CA ILE A 58 8.35 14.74 -4.93
C ILE A 58 9.08 14.24 -6.18
N ALA A 59 10.03 13.33 -6.01
CA ALA A 59 10.71 12.65 -7.10
C ALA A 59 10.72 11.13 -6.89
N VAL A 60 10.53 10.40 -7.99
CA VAL A 60 10.65 8.95 -8.05
C VAL A 60 11.77 8.60 -9.03
N GLU A 61 12.79 7.86 -8.56
CA GLU A 61 13.99 7.54 -9.34
C GLU A 61 14.65 8.78 -10.02
N ASP A 62 14.75 9.87 -9.22
CA ASP A 62 15.32 11.17 -9.65
C ASP A 62 14.50 11.93 -10.70
N VAL A 63 13.32 11.42 -11.07
CA VAL A 63 12.36 12.12 -11.93
C VAL A 63 11.36 12.87 -11.06
N GLN A 64 11.34 14.21 -11.19
CA GLN A 64 10.40 15.04 -10.43
C GLN A 64 8.97 14.83 -10.90
N MET A 65 8.06 14.66 -9.95
CA MET A 65 6.65 14.44 -10.24
C MET A 65 6.00 15.70 -10.82
N ASN A 66 5.27 15.51 -11.90
CA ASN A 66 4.31 16.43 -12.51
C ASN A 66 3.11 15.63 -13.02
N GLU A 67 2.12 16.25 -13.63
CA GLU A 67 0.92 15.57 -14.12
C GLU A 67 1.23 14.38 -15.06
N SER A 68 2.17 14.53 -15.97
CA SER A 68 2.56 13.47 -16.91
C SER A 68 3.28 12.31 -16.19
N ILE A 69 4.14 12.62 -15.25
CA ILE A 69 4.92 11.64 -14.48
C ILE A 69 4.05 10.90 -13.45
N CYS A 70 3.02 11.54 -12.89
CA CYS A 70 2.07 10.88 -11.98
C CYS A 70 1.50 9.59 -12.58
N ASN A 71 1.17 9.58 -13.86
CA ASN A 71 0.65 8.39 -14.54
C ASN A 71 1.69 7.27 -14.64
N ILE A 72 2.97 7.60 -14.85
CA ILE A 72 4.07 6.64 -14.87
C ILE A 72 4.28 6.05 -13.48
N VAL A 73 4.29 6.88 -12.46
CA VAL A 73 4.42 6.44 -11.05
C VAL A 73 3.27 5.52 -10.67
N ARG A 74 2.02 5.86 -10.96
CA ARG A 74 0.84 5.02 -10.69
C ARG A 74 0.93 3.65 -11.36
N LYS A 75 1.43 3.56 -12.59
CA LYS A 75 1.62 2.27 -13.28
C LYS A 75 2.62 1.35 -12.58
N ARG A 76 3.58 1.91 -11.85
CA ARG A 76 4.62 1.18 -11.11
C ARG A 76 4.29 0.99 -9.63
N THR A 77 3.18 1.56 -9.16
CA THR A 77 2.79 1.56 -7.75
C THR A 77 1.55 0.74 -7.52
N ALA A 78 1.57 -0.13 -6.51
CA ALA A 78 0.38 -0.69 -5.89
C ALA A 78 0.03 0.15 -4.66
N TYR A 79 -1.22 0.60 -4.57
CA TYR A 79 -1.71 1.35 -3.42
C TYR A 79 -2.82 0.58 -2.72
N LEU A 80 -2.66 0.34 -1.43
CA LEU A 80 -3.67 -0.26 -0.55
C LEU A 80 -4.17 0.82 0.40
N PRO A 81 -5.40 1.33 0.24
CA PRO A 81 -5.99 2.28 1.17
C PRO A 81 -6.41 1.61 2.48
N GLN A 82 -6.55 2.40 3.53
CA GLN A 82 -7.02 1.95 4.84
C GLN A 82 -8.43 1.38 4.77
N GLU A 83 -9.35 2.08 4.08
CA GLU A 83 -10.72 1.61 3.87
C GLU A 83 -10.85 0.95 2.52
N LEU A 84 -11.25 -0.32 2.55
CA LEU A 84 -11.47 -1.14 1.36
C LEU A 84 -12.96 -1.15 1.01
N SER A 85 -13.38 -0.14 0.25
CA SER A 85 -14.73 -0.04 -0.30
C SER A 85 -14.72 -0.41 -1.77
N PHE A 86 -15.11 -1.65 -2.07
CA PHE A 86 -15.21 -2.14 -3.43
C PHE A 86 -16.65 -2.55 -3.75
N PRO A 87 -17.19 -2.17 -4.91
CA PRO A 87 -18.53 -2.55 -5.35
C PRO A 87 -18.54 -3.97 -5.96
N SER A 88 -17.94 -4.94 -5.25
CA SER A 88 -17.89 -6.34 -5.69
C SER A 88 -18.85 -7.18 -4.86
N GLU A 89 -19.55 -8.11 -5.51
CA GLU A 89 -20.49 -9.01 -4.83
C GLU A 89 -19.77 -10.17 -4.16
N ASP A 90 -18.75 -10.71 -4.81
CA ASP A 90 -17.93 -11.83 -4.33
C ASP A 90 -16.42 -11.55 -4.37
N VAL A 91 -15.64 -12.42 -3.73
CA VAL A 91 -14.19 -12.28 -3.61
C VAL A 91 -13.50 -12.47 -4.95
N LEU A 92 -13.95 -13.42 -5.77
CA LEU A 92 -13.35 -13.67 -7.08
C LEU A 92 -13.54 -12.48 -8.02
N ASP A 93 -14.69 -11.81 -7.94
CA ASP A 93 -14.96 -10.59 -8.70
C ASP A 93 -14.01 -9.45 -8.25
N LEU A 94 -13.87 -9.24 -6.93
CA LEU A 94 -12.92 -8.28 -6.37
C LEU A 94 -11.48 -8.52 -6.88
N VAL A 95 -10.99 -9.75 -6.79
CA VAL A 95 -9.66 -10.14 -7.28
C VAL A 95 -9.54 -9.86 -8.77
N SER A 96 -10.54 -10.31 -9.56
CA SER A 96 -10.55 -10.17 -11.01
C SER A 96 -10.57 -8.72 -11.47
N GLN A 97 -11.38 -7.88 -10.85
CA GLN A 97 -11.45 -6.44 -11.13
C GLN A 97 -10.11 -5.75 -10.80
N THR A 98 -9.55 -6.04 -9.63
CA THR A 98 -8.26 -5.48 -9.20
C THR A 98 -7.14 -5.83 -10.19
N LEU A 99 -7.06 -7.09 -10.61
CA LEU A 99 -6.06 -7.55 -11.57
C LEU A 99 -6.25 -6.90 -12.95
N ARG A 100 -7.50 -6.77 -13.43
CA ARG A 100 -7.81 -6.10 -14.71
C ARG A 100 -7.42 -4.62 -14.70
N ILE A 101 -7.75 -3.89 -13.62
CA ILE A 101 -7.33 -2.49 -13.43
C ILE A 101 -5.81 -2.39 -13.42
N GLY A 102 -5.13 -3.35 -12.80
CA GLY A 102 -3.67 -3.45 -12.79
C GLY A 102 -3.03 -3.84 -14.13
N GLY A 103 -3.84 -4.13 -15.17
CA GLY A 103 -3.38 -4.47 -16.53
C GLY A 103 -3.28 -5.96 -16.81
N VAL A 104 -3.70 -6.83 -15.89
CA VAL A 104 -3.72 -8.29 -16.07
C VAL A 104 -4.94 -8.70 -16.91
N ARG A 105 -4.71 -9.33 -18.07
CA ARG A 105 -5.78 -9.76 -18.98
C ARG A 105 -6.29 -11.18 -18.71
N ASN A 106 -5.41 -12.08 -18.26
CA ASN A 106 -5.74 -13.47 -18.00
C ASN A 106 -5.60 -13.80 -16.50
N VAL A 107 -6.68 -13.64 -15.75
CA VAL A 107 -6.72 -13.90 -14.30
C VAL A 107 -6.40 -15.36 -13.98
N ARG A 108 -6.84 -16.32 -14.82
CA ARG A 108 -6.61 -17.76 -14.58
C ARG A 108 -5.13 -18.14 -14.56
N ALA A 109 -4.28 -17.41 -15.29
CA ALA A 109 -2.83 -17.65 -15.27
C ALA A 109 -2.19 -17.35 -13.92
N TYR A 110 -2.88 -16.62 -13.04
CA TYR A 110 -2.38 -16.21 -11.73
C TYR A 110 -2.95 -17.01 -10.56
N LEU A 111 -3.86 -17.95 -10.78
CA LEU A 111 -4.52 -18.71 -9.71
C LEU A 111 -3.52 -19.46 -8.81
N THR A 112 -2.52 -20.11 -9.37
CA THR A 112 -1.49 -20.83 -8.61
C THR A 112 -0.69 -19.86 -7.72
N GLN A 113 -0.30 -18.70 -8.26
CA GLN A 113 0.41 -17.70 -7.48
C GLN A 113 -0.48 -17.03 -6.43
N LEU A 114 -1.77 -16.84 -6.75
CA LEU A 114 -2.76 -16.33 -5.79
C LEU A 114 -2.93 -17.31 -4.62
N GLU A 115 -3.05 -18.61 -4.90
CA GLU A 115 -3.13 -19.64 -3.88
C GLU A 115 -1.90 -19.64 -2.97
N TYR A 116 -0.70 -19.52 -3.55
CA TYR A 116 0.53 -19.37 -2.78
C TYR A 116 0.49 -18.15 -1.85
N ASN A 117 0.07 -16.99 -2.38
CA ASN A 117 -0.04 -15.75 -1.59
C ASN A 117 -1.12 -15.88 -0.50
N PHE A 118 -2.25 -16.56 -0.79
CA PHE A 118 -3.31 -16.82 0.20
C PHE A 118 -2.77 -17.63 1.36
N ARG A 119 -2.10 -18.73 1.08
CA ARG A 119 -1.47 -19.58 2.12
C ARG A 119 -0.46 -18.79 2.96
N ALA A 120 0.39 -17.99 2.34
CA ALA A 120 1.38 -17.16 3.03
C ALA A 120 0.73 -16.14 3.97
N LEU A 121 -0.51 -15.73 3.68
CA LEU A 121 -1.30 -14.79 4.47
C LEU A 121 -2.35 -15.48 5.37
N GLY A 122 -2.27 -16.82 5.54
CA GLY A 122 -3.20 -17.57 6.37
C GLY A 122 -4.65 -17.53 5.87
N LEU A 123 -4.83 -17.53 4.55
CA LEU A 123 -6.13 -17.56 3.88
C LEU A 123 -6.33 -18.89 3.16
N ASP A 124 -7.57 -19.37 3.17
CA ASP A 124 -7.98 -20.50 2.34
C ASP A 124 -8.39 -20.01 0.95
N ILE A 125 -8.00 -20.75 -0.09
CA ILE A 125 -8.37 -20.43 -1.47
C ILE A 125 -9.88 -20.55 -1.71
N GLU A 126 -10.59 -21.34 -0.93
CA GLU A 126 -12.05 -21.46 -0.97
C GLU A 126 -12.76 -20.14 -0.66
N LEU A 127 -12.08 -19.16 -0.06
CA LEU A 127 -12.62 -17.81 0.13
C LEU A 127 -12.95 -17.12 -1.20
N LEU A 128 -12.37 -17.53 -2.32
CA LEU A 128 -12.70 -16.97 -3.63
C LEU A 128 -14.17 -17.16 -4.01
N ASP A 129 -14.81 -18.22 -3.52
CA ASP A 129 -16.21 -18.54 -3.80
C ASP A 129 -17.18 -17.88 -2.80
N ARG A 130 -16.68 -17.07 -1.85
CA ARG A 130 -17.49 -16.40 -0.84
C ARG A 130 -17.97 -15.03 -1.28
N ARG A 131 -19.15 -14.64 -0.75
CA ARG A 131 -19.66 -13.28 -0.93
C ARG A 131 -18.89 -12.30 -0.05
N MET A 132 -18.70 -11.07 -0.52
CA MET A 132 -17.99 -10.03 0.23
C MET A 132 -18.59 -9.72 1.60
N VAL A 133 -19.88 -9.94 1.80
CA VAL A 133 -20.57 -9.75 3.10
C VAL A 133 -20.20 -10.82 4.14
N GLU A 134 -19.68 -11.97 3.69
CA GLU A 134 -19.24 -13.08 4.56
C GLU A 134 -17.79 -12.96 4.98
N ILE A 135 -17.04 -12.00 4.38
CA ILE A 135 -15.60 -11.81 4.59
C ILE A 135 -15.36 -10.78 5.69
N SER A 136 -14.57 -11.15 6.70
CA SER A 136 -14.15 -10.22 7.75
C SER A 136 -13.26 -9.09 7.18
N GLY A 137 -13.18 -7.95 7.89
CA GLY A 137 -12.30 -6.85 7.51
C GLY A 137 -10.84 -7.28 7.36
N GLY A 138 -10.34 -8.10 8.29
CA GLY A 138 -8.98 -8.62 8.24
C GLY A 138 -8.74 -9.62 7.09
N GLN A 139 -9.71 -10.46 6.76
CA GLN A 139 -9.63 -11.33 5.58
C GLN A 139 -9.59 -10.48 4.31
N ARG A 140 -10.46 -9.47 4.19
CA ARG A 140 -10.51 -8.56 3.04
C ARG A 140 -9.16 -7.87 2.81
N GLN A 141 -8.54 -7.41 3.88
CA GLN A 141 -7.24 -6.74 3.81
C GLN A 141 -6.14 -7.69 3.32
N ARG A 142 -6.09 -8.92 3.85
CA ARG A 142 -5.13 -9.95 3.42
C ARG A 142 -5.39 -10.42 1.98
N ILE A 143 -6.64 -10.58 1.56
CA ILE A 143 -7.01 -10.88 0.16
C ILE A 143 -6.49 -9.80 -0.78
N MET A 144 -6.66 -8.52 -0.41
CA MET A 144 -6.14 -7.42 -1.23
C MET A 144 -4.62 -7.41 -1.30
N LEU A 145 -3.92 -7.67 -0.21
CA LEU A 145 -2.45 -7.83 -0.22
C LEU A 145 -2.01 -8.97 -1.13
N ALA A 146 -2.66 -10.15 -1.03
CA ALA A 146 -2.40 -11.28 -1.92
C ALA A 146 -2.60 -10.91 -3.40
N THR A 147 -3.64 -10.13 -3.68
CA THR A 147 -4.01 -9.72 -5.04
C THR A 147 -3.04 -8.70 -5.62
N ILE A 148 -2.69 -7.65 -4.87
CA ILE A 148 -1.76 -6.63 -5.37
C ILE A 148 -0.35 -7.19 -5.60
N ALA A 149 0.04 -8.25 -4.90
CA ALA A 149 1.31 -8.94 -5.12
C ALA A 149 1.42 -9.52 -6.55
N LEU A 150 0.29 -9.87 -7.16
CA LEU A 150 0.24 -10.38 -8.53
C LEU A 150 0.41 -9.30 -9.60
N LEU A 151 0.28 -8.03 -9.22
CA LEU A 151 0.41 -6.90 -10.16
C LEU A 151 1.86 -6.60 -10.54
N ASP A 152 2.83 -7.23 -9.89
CA ASP A 152 4.27 -7.06 -10.10
C ASP A 152 4.74 -5.60 -10.10
N LYS A 153 4.18 -4.78 -9.20
CA LYS A 153 4.56 -3.37 -9.05
C LYS A 153 5.83 -3.24 -8.23
N ASP A 154 6.69 -2.29 -8.61
CA ASP A 154 7.97 -2.03 -7.93
C ASP A 154 7.80 -1.34 -6.57
N ILE A 155 6.77 -0.50 -6.45
CA ILE A 155 6.50 0.35 -5.29
C ILE A 155 5.16 -0.05 -4.69
N TRP A 156 5.15 -0.29 -3.38
CA TRP A 156 3.94 -0.56 -2.63
C TRP A 156 3.71 0.55 -1.60
N LEU A 157 2.56 1.18 -1.66
CA LEU A 157 2.11 2.17 -0.69
C LEU A 157 0.94 1.58 0.08
N LEU A 158 1.11 1.36 1.37
CA LEU A 158 0.15 0.64 2.20
C LEU A 158 -0.31 1.52 3.38
N ASP A 159 -1.59 1.80 3.43
CA ASP A 159 -2.19 2.65 4.47
C ASP A 159 -2.81 1.75 5.55
N GLU A 160 -2.17 1.66 6.72
CA GLU A 160 -2.56 0.85 7.88
C GLU A 160 -2.85 -0.63 7.52
N PRO A 161 -1.89 -1.37 6.91
CA PRO A 161 -2.15 -2.71 6.36
C PRO A 161 -2.48 -3.78 7.41
N THR A 162 -2.37 -3.46 8.70
CA THR A 162 -2.58 -4.40 9.81
C THR A 162 -3.61 -3.92 10.83
N ALA A 163 -4.28 -2.78 10.63
CA ALA A 163 -5.14 -2.16 11.63
C ALA A 163 -6.34 -3.02 12.08
N ALA A 164 -6.84 -3.91 11.21
CA ALA A 164 -8.01 -4.77 11.48
C ALA A 164 -7.62 -6.21 11.80
N LEU A 165 -6.34 -6.50 12.12
CA LEU A 165 -5.82 -7.85 12.27
C LEU A 165 -5.56 -8.19 13.74
N ASP A 166 -5.81 -9.46 14.11
CA ASP A 166 -5.28 -10.08 15.30
C ASP A 166 -3.75 -10.24 15.19
N LYS A 167 -3.11 -10.62 16.29
CA LYS A 167 -1.65 -10.73 16.34
C LYS A 167 -1.09 -11.74 15.34
N GLU A 168 -1.69 -12.92 15.22
CA GLU A 168 -1.23 -13.98 14.32
C GLU A 168 -1.33 -13.52 12.85
N SER A 169 -2.48 -13.00 12.45
CA SER A 169 -2.70 -12.46 11.11
C SER A 169 -1.77 -11.29 10.78
N ARG A 170 -1.49 -10.43 11.78
CA ARG A 170 -0.54 -9.32 11.64
C ARG A 170 0.88 -9.83 11.36
N ASP A 171 1.34 -10.84 12.12
CA ASP A 171 2.68 -11.41 11.95
C ASP A 171 2.83 -12.03 10.55
N LEU A 172 1.81 -12.75 10.05
CA LEU A 172 1.79 -13.27 8.68
C LEU A 172 1.89 -12.15 7.62
N VAL A 173 1.17 -11.05 7.81
CA VAL A 173 1.26 -9.88 6.90
C VAL A 173 2.66 -9.27 6.92
N ILE A 174 3.26 -9.10 8.10
CA ILE A 174 4.62 -8.55 8.22
C ILE A 174 5.62 -9.45 7.49
N ASP A 175 5.58 -10.76 7.73
CA ASP A 175 6.49 -11.72 7.11
C ASP A 175 6.30 -11.76 5.58
N PHE A 176 5.06 -11.66 5.11
CA PHE A 176 4.74 -11.54 3.69
C PHE A 176 5.34 -10.27 3.07
N LEU A 177 5.22 -9.12 3.75
CA LEU A 177 5.79 -7.84 3.28
C LEU A 177 7.33 -7.88 3.28
N ILE A 178 7.95 -8.48 4.28
CA ILE A 178 9.41 -8.70 4.32
C ILE A 178 9.84 -9.58 3.14
N ALA A 179 9.11 -10.65 2.83
CA ALA A 179 9.39 -11.48 1.66
C ALA A 179 9.29 -10.68 0.35
N GLN A 180 8.27 -9.83 0.20
CA GLN A 180 8.16 -8.95 -0.98
C GLN A 180 9.32 -7.95 -1.07
N MET A 181 9.74 -7.35 0.04
CA MET A 181 10.93 -6.49 0.09
C MET A 181 12.19 -7.26 -0.35
N ASN A 182 12.39 -8.49 0.13
CA ASN A 182 13.51 -9.35 -0.27
C ASN A 182 13.49 -9.72 -1.76
N HIS A 183 12.30 -9.71 -2.38
CA HIS A 183 12.14 -9.82 -3.85
C HIS A 183 12.33 -8.47 -4.58
N GLY A 184 12.87 -7.46 -3.90
CA GLY A 184 13.25 -6.17 -4.49
C GLY A 184 12.15 -5.12 -4.54
N LYS A 185 10.98 -5.36 -3.92
CA LYS A 185 9.93 -4.35 -3.83
C LYS A 185 10.32 -3.25 -2.84
N THR A 186 9.98 -2.02 -3.17
CA THR A 186 10.09 -0.87 -2.25
C THR A 186 8.74 -0.67 -1.59
N ILE A 187 8.68 -0.78 -0.27
CA ILE A 187 7.43 -0.72 0.48
C ILE A 187 7.45 0.52 1.37
N VAL A 188 6.43 1.36 1.24
CA VAL A 188 6.19 2.50 2.15
C VAL A 188 4.83 2.29 2.79
N THR A 189 4.81 2.15 4.08
CA THR A 189 3.59 1.94 4.85
C THR A 189 3.36 3.08 5.84
N VAL A 190 2.11 3.26 6.21
CA VAL A 190 1.70 4.02 7.39
C VAL A 190 1.25 3.03 8.43
N SER A 191 1.71 3.17 9.66
CA SER A 191 1.17 2.42 10.79
C SER A 191 1.32 3.21 12.09
N HIS A 192 0.39 2.98 13.01
CA HIS A 192 0.47 3.42 14.40
C HIS A 192 0.88 2.26 15.34
N ASP A 193 1.03 1.05 14.81
CA ASP A 193 1.46 -0.13 15.55
C ASP A 193 2.99 -0.14 15.71
N ALA A 194 3.44 -0.06 16.97
CA ALA A 194 4.87 -0.03 17.30
C ALA A 194 5.57 -1.38 16.99
N GLU A 195 4.87 -2.52 17.15
CA GLU A 195 5.43 -3.84 16.84
C GLU A 195 5.63 -3.99 15.33
N PHE A 196 4.65 -3.53 14.52
CA PHE A 196 4.79 -3.47 13.07
C PHE A 196 5.96 -2.56 12.67
N ALA A 197 6.01 -1.35 13.21
CA ALA A 197 7.05 -0.36 12.90
C ALA A 197 8.46 -0.89 13.22
N ALA A 198 8.62 -1.62 14.32
CA ALA A 198 9.91 -2.23 14.72
C ALA A 198 10.43 -3.29 13.72
N ARG A 199 9.57 -3.84 12.86
CA ARG A 199 9.95 -4.81 11.82
C ARG A 199 10.32 -4.15 10.49
N CYS A 200 10.11 -2.84 10.36
CA CYS A 200 10.46 -2.09 9.16
C CYS A 200 11.96 -1.70 9.17
N SER A 201 12.57 -1.63 8.00
CA SER A 201 13.99 -1.26 7.86
C SER A 201 14.26 0.23 8.07
N VAL A 202 13.24 1.07 7.86
CA VAL A 202 13.34 2.54 7.96
C VAL A 202 12.11 3.09 8.67
N LEU A 203 12.31 3.93 9.68
CA LEU A 203 11.24 4.69 10.33
C LEU A 203 11.28 6.15 9.89
N ILE A 204 10.13 6.69 9.52
CA ILE A 204 9.96 8.06 9.04
C ILE A 204 8.96 8.77 9.95
N PRO A 205 9.42 9.54 10.95
CA PRO A 205 8.51 10.27 11.84
C PRO A 205 7.86 11.47 11.13
N ILE A 206 6.56 11.67 11.37
CA ILE A 206 5.79 12.86 11.00
C ILE A 206 5.20 13.49 12.26
N GLY A 207 5.39 14.77 12.43
CA GLY A 207 4.83 15.56 13.51
C GLY A 207 5.82 16.49 14.11
#